data_2e23b9154fec4c4a8ac7b8fce6f08003
#
_entry.id   2e23b9154fec4c4a8ac7b8fce6f08003
#
_cell.length_a   1.000
_cell.length_b   1.000
_cell.length_c   1.000
_cell.angle_alpha   90.00
_cell.angle_beta   90.00
_cell.angle_gamma   90.00
#
_symmetry.space_group_name_H-M   'P 1'
#
loop_
_entity.id
_entity.type
_entity.pdbx_description
1 polymer ?
#
loop_
_entity_poly.entity_id
_entity_poly.type
_entity_poly.pdbx_seq_one_letter_code
_entity_poly.pdbx_strand_id
1 'polypeptide(L)'
;MTSAASKGLTRGLLISFEGGDGVGKSTQLTLLAEWLRARGHDVVTTREPGGTPLGVKLRDVVMHGDHVSPHAEALLYAADRAHHVETVIRPALAANAVVLTDRYLDSSVAYQGNGRDLGADEVERLNLWAVDGLLPDLTVLLDLDPGVGLSRLTGDPDRLESAGAEFHARARQAFLDRAASGDPRWLVVNGADDVEAIQAQIRARTARLLEPDGRP
;
A
#
# COMPACT_ATOMS: atom_id res chain seq x y z
N MET A 1 35.61 -18.58 -10.11
CA MET A 1 34.27 -18.29 -9.55
C MET A 1 34.09 -16.78 -9.62
N THR A 2 33.51 -16.30 -10.71
CA THR A 2 33.25 -14.87 -10.93
C THR A 2 32.00 -14.51 -10.13
N SER A 3 32.19 -13.70 -9.07
CA SER A 3 31.11 -13.06 -8.36
C SER A 3 30.31 -12.21 -9.36
N ALA A 4 29.07 -12.57 -9.62
CA ALA A 4 28.15 -11.70 -10.31
C ALA A 4 27.92 -10.48 -9.39
N ALA A 5 28.55 -9.36 -9.73
CA ALA A 5 28.28 -8.08 -9.09
C ALA A 5 26.78 -7.81 -9.24
N SER A 6 26.04 -7.75 -8.13
CA SER A 6 24.67 -7.28 -8.14
C SER A 6 24.68 -5.90 -8.78
N LYS A 7 23.96 -5.72 -9.89
CA LYS A 7 23.68 -4.37 -10.40
C LYS A 7 22.79 -3.69 -9.35
N GLY A 8 23.44 -2.99 -8.41
CA GLY A 8 22.75 -2.25 -7.38
C GLY A 8 21.81 -1.23 -8.01
N LEU A 9 20.62 -1.07 -7.43
CA LEU A 9 19.71 0.01 -7.80
C LEU A 9 20.46 1.35 -7.65
N THR A 10 20.22 2.29 -8.54
CA THR A 10 20.77 3.65 -8.45
C THR A 10 20.11 4.45 -7.32
N ARG A 11 18.90 4.06 -6.91
CA ARG A 11 18.16 4.50 -5.72
C ARG A 11 17.18 3.41 -5.28
N GLY A 12 16.72 3.45 -4.04
CA GLY A 12 15.68 2.55 -3.54
C GLY A 12 14.37 2.67 -4.34
N LEU A 13 13.51 1.67 -4.26
CA LEU A 13 12.23 1.59 -4.93
C LEU A 13 11.13 1.42 -3.89
N LEU A 14 10.07 2.25 -3.94
CA LEU A 14 8.90 2.12 -3.07
C LEU A 14 7.72 1.55 -3.87
N ILE A 15 7.19 0.43 -3.42
CA ILE A 15 6.00 -0.22 -4.01
C ILE A 15 4.94 -0.35 -2.94
N SER A 16 3.76 0.20 -3.17
CA SER A 16 2.59 0.01 -2.31
C SER A 16 1.60 -0.99 -2.91
N PHE A 17 0.94 -1.73 -2.03
CA PHE A 17 -0.16 -2.63 -2.37
C PHE A 17 -1.46 -2.06 -1.80
N GLU A 18 -2.43 -1.83 -2.67
CA GLU A 18 -3.70 -1.18 -2.35
C GLU A 18 -4.90 -2.05 -2.73
N GLY A 19 -6.06 -1.69 -2.22
CA GLY A 19 -7.32 -2.39 -2.44
C GLY A 19 -8.03 -2.76 -1.15
N GLY A 20 -9.21 -3.36 -1.25
CA GLY A 20 -10.07 -3.76 -0.12
C GLY A 20 -9.42 -4.77 0.82
N ASP A 21 -10.15 -5.18 1.85
CA ASP A 21 -9.71 -6.24 2.74
C ASP A 21 -10.02 -7.61 2.12
N GLY A 22 -9.18 -8.62 2.39
CA GLY A 22 -9.31 -9.95 1.82
C GLY A 22 -8.98 -10.10 0.32
N VAL A 23 -8.52 -9.03 -0.38
CA VAL A 23 -8.23 -9.08 -1.83
C VAL A 23 -6.92 -9.80 -2.18
N GLY A 24 -6.08 -10.14 -1.18
CA GLY A 24 -4.82 -10.88 -1.40
C GLY A 24 -3.55 -10.03 -1.42
N LYS A 25 -3.58 -8.76 -0.95
CA LYS A 25 -2.42 -7.87 -0.89
C LYS A 25 -1.19 -8.53 -0.23
N SER A 26 -1.35 -9.03 0.98
CA SER A 26 -0.24 -9.62 1.76
C SER A 26 0.37 -10.85 1.07
N THR A 27 -0.45 -11.66 0.37
CA THR A 27 0.02 -12.78 -0.43
C THR A 27 0.91 -12.32 -1.58
N GLN A 28 0.45 -11.35 -2.36
CA GLN A 28 1.19 -10.83 -3.50
C GLN A 28 2.46 -10.08 -3.07
N LEU A 29 2.40 -9.33 -1.96
CA LEU A 29 3.56 -8.67 -1.37
C LEU A 29 4.64 -9.68 -0.96
N THR A 30 4.25 -10.77 -0.27
CA THR A 30 5.18 -11.83 0.15
C THR A 30 5.85 -12.49 -1.04
N LEU A 31 5.08 -12.87 -2.05
CA LEU A 31 5.60 -13.50 -3.28
C LEU A 31 6.54 -12.58 -4.07
N LEU A 32 6.24 -11.27 -4.12
CA LEU A 32 7.12 -10.30 -4.74
C LEU A 32 8.42 -10.14 -3.94
N ALA A 33 8.35 -10.08 -2.61
CA ALA A 33 9.51 -9.98 -1.75
C ALA A 33 10.47 -11.16 -1.93
N GLU A 34 9.95 -12.38 -1.97
CA GLU A 34 10.72 -13.60 -2.22
C GLU A 34 11.39 -13.56 -3.60
N TRP A 35 10.64 -13.17 -4.63
CA TRP A 35 11.14 -13.07 -6.00
C TRP A 35 12.27 -12.03 -6.14
N LEU A 36 12.17 -10.88 -5.45
CA LEU A 36 13.21 -9.85 -5.44
C LEU A 36 14.45 -10.30 -4.67
N ARG A 37 14.28 -10.90 -3.48
CA ARG A 37 15.39 -11.45 -2.67
C ARG A 37 16.18 -12.53 -3.43
N ALA A 38 15.47 -13.41 -4.14
CA ALA A 38 16.10 -14.43 -4.97
C ALA A 38 16.95 -13.84 -6.14
N ARG A 39 16.75 -12.57 -6.46
CA ARG A 39 17.51 -11.80 -7.46
C ARG A 39 18.61 -10.93 -6.86
N GLY A 40 18.82 -11.02 -5.55
CA GLY A 40 19.89 -10.32 -4.85
C GLY A 40 19.53 -8.89 -4.45
N HIS A 41 18.26 -8.50 -4.47
CA HIS A 41 17.83 -7.20 -3.95
C HIS A 41 17.64 -7.24 -2.43
N ASP A 42 18.04 -6.17 -1.75
CA ASP A 42 17.64 -5.91 -0.37
C ASP A 42 16.17 -5.50 -0.36
N VAL A 43 15.34 -6.19 0.45
CA VAL A 43 13.89 -5.98 0.48
C VAL A 43 13.40 -5.76 1.90
N VAL A 44 12.80 -4.60 2.13
CA VAL A 44 12.06 -4.28 3.35
C VAL A 44 10.57 -4.46 3.09
N THR A 45 9.91 -5.29 3.87
CA THR A 45 8.46 -5.47 3.86
C THR A 45 7.85 -4.80 5.08
N THR A 46 6.79 -4.01 4.88
CA THR A 46 6.14 -3.24 5.93
C THR A 46 4.65 -3.07 5.66
N ARG A 47 3.94 -2.33 6.51
CA ARG A 47 2.49 -2.09 6.36
C ARG A 47 2.07 -0.78 7.03
N GLU A 48 0.93 -0.26 6.65
CA GLU A 48 0.27 0.87 7.31
C GLU A 48 -1.22 0.57 7.60
N PRO A 49 -1.69 0.89 8.83
CA PRO A 49 -0.89 1.33 9.96
C PRO A 49 -0.15 0.16 10.63
N GLY A 50 0.91 0.48 11.40
CA GLY A 50 1.56 -0.51 12.26
C GLY A 50 2.95 -0.98 11.83
N GLY A 51 3.62 -0.27 10.93
CA GLY A 51 4.99 -0.56 10.48
C GLY A 51 6.10 -0.20 11.49
N THR A 52 5.75 0.41 12.62
CA THR A 52 6.68 0.85 13.69
C THR A 52 6.10 0.53 15.07
N PRO A 53 6.91 0.58 16.16
CA PRO A 53 6.38 0.42 17.52
C PRO A 53 5.32 1.47 17.89
N LEU A 54 5.44 2.72 17.41
CA LEU A 54 4.40 3.74 17.52
C LEU A 54 3.18 3.36 16.70
N GLY A 55 3.40 2.95 15.46
CA GLY A 55 2.34 2.57 14.55
C GLY A 55 1.51 1.39 15.04
N VAL A 56 2.10 0.42 15.73
CA VAL A 56 1.35 -0.69 16.36
C VAL A 56 0.34 -0.14 17.38
N LYS A 57 0.72 0.85 18.19
CA LYS A 57 -0.19 1.49 19.16
C LYS A 57 -1.29 2.28 18.46
N LEU A 58 -0.96 3.02 17.41
CA LEU A 58 -1.93 3.78 16.64
C LEU A 58 -2.91 2.85 15.91
N ARG A 59 -2.41 1.73 15.36
CA ARG A 59 -3.25 0.68 14.77
C ARG A 59 -4.27 0.14 15.77
N ASP A 60 -3.84 -0.17 16.98
CA ASP A 60 -4.73 -0.65 18.03
C ASP A 60 -5.85 0.36 18.33
N VAL A 61 -5.50 1.64 18.45
CA VAL A 61 -6.49 2.72 18.67
C VAL A 61 -7.49 2.82 17.51
N VAL A 62 -7.03 2.81 16.25
CA VAL A 62 -7.93 3.03 15.09
C VAL A 62 -8.74 1.81 14.69
N MET A 63 -8.26 0.59 14.98
CA MET A 63 -8.92 -0.65 14.57
C MET A 63 -9.72 -1.33 15.70
N HIS A 64 -9.22 -1.25 16.92
CA HIS A 64 -9.77 -2.00 18.07
C HIS A 64 -10.20 -1.12 19.24
N GLY A 65 -9.86 0.19 19.20
CA GLY A 65 -10.26 1.15 20.24
C GLY A 65 -11.74 1.54 20.19
N ASP A 66 -12.11 2.41 21.11
CA ASP A 66 -13.43 3.05 21.15
C ASP A 66 -13.70 3.88 19.88
N HIS A 67 -14.91 4.46 19.80
CA HIS A 67 -15.27 5.32 18.67
C HIS A 67 -14.26 6.44 18.44
N VAL A 68 -13.75 6.54 17.23
CA VAL A 68 -12.89 7.62 16.74
C VAL A 68 -13.64 8.43 15.69
N SER A 69 -13.72 9.75 15.86
CA SER A 69 -14.36 10.61 14.87
C SER A 69 -13.59 10.58 13.53
N PRO A 70 -14.26 10.80 12.38
CA PRO A 70 -13.61 10.72 11.07
C PRO A 70 -12.33 11.56 10.92
N HIS A 71 -12.34 12.80 11.39
CA HIS A 71 -11.15 13.65 11.33
C HIS A 71 -10.02 13.12 12.22
N ALA A 72 -10.32 12.65 13.42
CA ALA A 72 -9.30 12.05 14.30
C ALA A 72 -8.74 10.77 13.69
N GLU A 73 -9.58 9.94 13.04
CA GLU A 73 -9.14 8.76 12.31
C GLU A 73 -8.15 9.12 11.21
N ALA A 74 -8.46 10.11 10.37
CA ALA A 74 -7.57 10.56 9.30
C ALA A 74 -6.23 11.09 9.83
N LEU A 75 -6.26 11.87 10.92
CA LEU A 75 -5.05 12.39 11.56
C LEU A 75 -4.19 11.29 12.18
N LEU A 76 -4.78 10.26 12.76
CA LEU A 76 -4.04 9.11 13.33
C LEU A 76 -3.36 8.29 12.25
N TYR A 77 -4.02 8.05 11.10
CA TYR A 77 -3.39 7.40 9.95
C TYR A 77 -2.25 8.25 9.36
N ALA A 78 -2.44 9.57 9.27
CA ALA A 78 -1.39 10.48 8.79
C ALA A 78 -0.19 10.53 9.75
N ALA A 79 -0.43 10.49 11.07
CA ALA A 79 0.63 10.46 12.09
C ALA A 79 1.42 9.15 12.06
N ASP A 80 0.74 7.99 11.91
CA ASP A 80 1.41 6.69 11.70
C ASP A 80 2.32 6.76 10.49
N ARG A 81 1.77 7.20 9.36
CA ARG A 81 2.48 7.29 8.08
C ARG A 81 3.69 8.21 8.14
N ALA A 82 3.55 9.41 8.71
CA ALA A 82 4.65 10.35 8.86
C ALA A 82 5.83 9.73 9.62
N HIS A 83 5.55 9.10 10.75
CA HIS A 83 6.57 8.43 11.55
C HIS A 83 7.18 7.22 10.83
N HIS A 84 6.35 6.42 10.15
CA HIS A 84 6.78 5.25 9.39
C HIS A 84 7.69 5.64 8.21
N VAL A 85 7.33 6.67 7.46
CA VAL A 85 8.13 7.17 6.34
C VAL A 85 9.50 7.63 6.83
N GLU A 86 9.54 8.42 7.89
CA GLU A 86 10.80 8.97 8.42
C GLU A 86 11.73 7.89 9.00
N THR A 87 11.17 6.92 9.73
CA THR A 87 11.98 5.98 10.52
C THR A 87 12.26 4.65 9.82
N VAL A 88 11.47 4.28 8.80
CA VAL A 88 11.60 2.98 8.10
C VAL A 88 11.79 3.18 6.60
N ILE A 89 10.86 3.88 5.92
CA ILE A 89 10.84 3.90 4.46
C ILE A 89 12.02 4.70 3.91
N ARG A 90 12.21 5.96 4.32
CA ARG A 90 13.32 6.82 3.83
C ARG A 90 14.71 6.22 4.10
N PRO A 91 15.02 5.70 5.30
CA PRO A 91 16.29 5.03 5.53
C PRO A 91 16.55 3.82 4.63
N ALA A 92 15.51 2.99 4.41
CA ALA A 92 15.62 1.84 3.51
C ALA A 92 15.85 2.26 2.05
N LEU A 93 15.11 3.28 1.57
CA LEU A 93 15.31 3.83 0.22
C LEU A 93 16.69 4.45 0.06
N ALA A 94 17.22 5.14 1.07
CA ALA A 94 18.56 5.70 1.07
C ALA A 94 19.65 4.60 1.04
N ALA A 95 19.36 3.42 1.59
CA ALA A 95 20.22 2.23 1.49
C ALA A 95 20.01 1.45 0.16
N ASN A 96 19.29 1.99 -0.81
CA ASN A 96 18.96 1.38 -2.09
C ASN A 96 18.14 0.08 -1.98
N ALA A 97 17.40 -0.13 -0.90
CA ALA A 97 16.50 -1.26 -0.75
C ALA A 97 15.20 -1.06 -1.56
N VAL A 98 14.56 -2.17 -1.91
CA VAL A 98 13.16 -2.18 -2.38
C VAL A 98 12.26 -2.25 -1.15
N VAL A 99 11.41 -1.24 -0.98
CA VAL A 99 10.41 -1.20 0.10
C VAL A 99 9.06 -1.62 -0.46
N LEU A 100 8.47 -2.65 0.14
CA LEU A 100 7.12 -3.12 -0.16
C LEU A 100 6.22 -2.84 1.03
N THR A 101 5.17 -2.03 0.84
CA THR A 101 4.23 -1.70 1.91
C THR A 101 2.82 -2.20 1.59
N ASP A 102 2.18 -2.88 2.56
CA ASP A 102 0.74 -3.15 2.53
C ASP A 102 0.03 -1.88 3.00
N ARG A 103 -0.60 -1.19 2.08
CA ARG A 103 -1.20 0.14 2.16
C ARG A 103 -0.20 1.30 2.26
N TYR A 104 -0.64 2.44 1.73
CA TYR A 104 0.04 3.73 1.82
C TYR A 104 -1.01 4.86 1.76
N LEU A 105 -0.62 6.06 1.32
CA LEU A 105 -1.49 7.24 1.32
C LEU A 105 -2.79 7.09 0.52
N ASP A 106 -2.79 6.29 -0.56
CA ASP A 106 -3.96 6.07 -1.40
C ASP A 106 -5.09 5.37 -0.64
N SER A 107 -4.76 4.50 0.34
CA SER A 107 -5.73 3.95 1.29
C SER A 107 -6.43 5.04 2.08
N SER A 108 -5.72 6.05 2.61
CA SER A 108 -6.37 7.14 3.36
C SER A 108 -7.29 7.98 2.49
N VAL A 109 -6.90 8.28 1.25
CA VAL A 109 -7.77 9.01 0.32
C VAL A 109 -9.05 8.20 0.01
N ALA A 110 -8.91 6.89 -0.20
CA ALA A 110 -10.06 6.03 -0.48
C ALA A 110 -10.98 5.87 0.75
N TYR A 111 -10.43 5.54 1.91
CA TYR A 111 -11.21 5.22 3.10
C TYR A 111 -11.66 6.47 3.87
N GLN A 112 -10.75 7.39 4.20
CA GLN A 112 -11.10 8.58 4.98
C GLN A 112 -11.65 9.68 4.06
N GLY A 113 -11.05 9.88 2.88
CA GLY A 113 -11.51 10.91 1.93
C GLY A 113 -12.91 10.61 1.39
N ASN A 114 -13.09 9.45 0.78
CA ASN A 114 -14.35 9.07 0.14
C ASN A 114 -15.24 8.19 1.02
N GLY A 115 -14.66 7.20 1.71
CA GLY A 115 -15.42 6.31 2.60
C GLY A 115 -16.08 7.06 3.75
N ARG A 116 -15.34 7.95 4.45
CA ARG A 116 -15.82 8.79 5.55
C ARG A 116 -16.34 10.18 5.12
N ASP A 117 -16.32 10.47 3.82
CA ASP A 117 -16.81 11.74 3.25
C ASP A 117 -16.09 13.00 3.79
N LEU A 118 -14.78 12.88 4.04
CA LEU A 118 -13.96 14.02 4.49
C LEU A 118 -13.43 14.89 3.33
N GLY A 119 -13.67 14.49 2.07
CA GLY A 119 -13.08 15.11 0.89
C GLY A 119 -11.74 14.47 0.50
N ALA A 120 -11.68 13.98 -0.74
CA ALA A 120 -10.49 13.30 -1.25
C ALA A 120 -9.27 14.23 -1.27
N ASP A 121 -9.45 15.47 -1.76
CA ASP A 121 -8.39 16.46 -1.90
C ASP A 121 -7.81 16.89 -0.55
N GLU A 122 -8.66 17.06 0.48
CA GLU A 122 -8.24 17.40 1.84
C GLU A 122 -7.37 16.31 2.44
N VAL A 123 -7.83 15.06 2.33
CA VAL A 123 -7.11 13.91 2.87
C VAL A 123 -5.82 13.67 2.08
N GLU A 124 -5.82 13.87 0.77
CA GLU A 124 -4.61 13.77 -0.04
C GLU A 124 -3.56 14.82 0.37
N ARG A 125 -3.96 16.10 0.48
CA ARG A 125 -3.06 17.17 0.93
C ARG A 125 -2.46 16.90 2.32
N LEU A 126 -3.28 16.43 3.26
CA LEU A 126 -2.82 16.04 4.60
C LEU A 126 -1.75 14.94 4.50
N ASN A 127 -2.00 13.92 3.70
CA ASN A 127 -1.08 12.80 3.56
C ASN A 127 0.19 13.16 2.79
N LEU A 128 0.10 13.95 1.74
CA LEU A 128 1.27 14.46 1.02
C LEU A 128 2.17 15.31 1.93
N TRP A 129 1.57 16.17 2.76
CA TRP A 129 2.32 16.91 3.78
C TRP A 129 2.98 15.97 4.80
N ALA A 130 2.26 14.95 5.29
CA ALA A 130 2.76 13.99 6.28
C ALA A 130 3.96 13.17 5.78
N VAL A 131 4.07 12.94 4.48
CA VAL A 131 5.17 12.15 3.87
C VAL A 131 6.20 13.03 3.13
N ASP A 132 6.10 14.36 3.24
CA ASP A 132 6.94 15.29 2.50
C ASP A 132 7.00 14.94 0.99
N GLY A 133 5.83 14.76 0.40
CA GLY A 133 5.64 14.47 -1.03
C GLY A 133 6.14 13.10 -1.51
N LEU A 134 6.57 12.19 -0.64
CA LEU A 134 7.04 10.86 -1.06
C LEU A 134 5.88 10.02 -1.59
N LEU A 135 5.91 9.73 -2.89
CA LEU A 135 4.97 8.83 -3.57
C LEU A 135 5.63 7.49 -3.91
N PRO A 136 4.86 6.39 -4.00
CA PRO A 136 5.37 5.13 -4.51
C PRO A 136 5.80 5.24 -5.98
N ASP A 137 6.85 4.52 -6.35
CA ASP A 137 7.24 4.30 -7.75
C ASP A 137 6.24 3.37 -8.47
N LEU A 138 5.57 2.51 -7.70
CA LEU A 138 4.52 1.61 -8.18
C LEU A 138 3.45 1.45 -7.09
N THR A 139 2.19 1.68 -7.47
CA THR A 139 1.02 1.35 -6.66
C THR A 139 0.28 0.18 -7.33
N VAL A 140 0.28 -0.97 -6.70
CA VAL A 140 -0.45 -2.16 -7.15
C VAL A 140 -1.82 -2.17 -6.52
N LEU A 141 -2.86 -1.93 -7.33
CA LEU A 141 -4.25 -2.03 -6.90
C LEU A 141 -4.79 -3.42 -7.23
N LEU A 142 -5.10 -4.21 -6.19
CA LEU A 142 -5.85 -5.45 -6.36
C LEU A 142 -7.35 -5.10 -6.31
N ASP A 143 -7.98 -5.05 -7.49
CA ASP A 143 -9.41 -4.76 -7.60
C ASP A 143 -10.22 -6.03 -7.45
N LEU A 144 -11.10 -6.06 -6.45
CA LEU A 144 -12.03 -7.15 -6.18
C LEU A 144 -13.32 -6.58 -5.59
N ASP A 145 -14.44 -7.26 -5.85
CA ASP A 145 -15.69 -6.93 -5.18
C ASP A 145 -15.54 -7.01 -3.65
N PRO A 146 -15.94 -5.95 -2.90
CA PRO A 146 -15.75 -5.92 -1.45
C PRO A 146 -16.43 -7.09 -0.71
N GLY A 147 -17.60 -7.52 -1.16
CA GLY A 147 -18.32 -8.65 -0.57
C GLY A 147 -17.53 -9.96 -0.72
N VAL A 148 -16.87 -10.15 -1.86
CA VAL A 148 -15.98 -11.30 -2.09
C VAL A 148 -14.74 -11.20 -1.21
N GLY A 149 -14.12 -10.03 -1.12
CA GLY A 149 -12.95 -9.81 -0.26
C GLY A 149 -13.25 -10.10 1.21
N LEU A 150 -14.29 -9.46 1.73
CA LEU A 150 -14.70 -9.62 3.14
C LEU A 150 -15.08 -11.07 3.49
N SER A 151 -15.68 -11.83 2.56
CA SER A 151 -16.03 -13.24 2.78
C SER A 151 -14.80 -14.15 2.96
N ARG A 152 -13.61 -13.71 2.58
CA ARG A 152 -12.34 -14.45 2.75
C ARG A 152 -11.69 -14.23 4.12
N LEU A 153 -12.16 -13.23 4.86
CA LEU A 153 -11.63 -12.91 6.17
C LEU A 153 -12.17 -13.89 7.22
N THR A 154 -11.37 -14.17 8.23
CA THR A 154 -11.72 -15.04 9.37
C THR A 154 -11.48 -14.27 10.66
N GLY A 155 -12.35 -14.47 11.65
CA GLY A 155 -12.31 -13.78 12.94
C GLY A 155 -13.36 -12.67 13.04
N ASP A 156 -13.31 -11.94 14.16
CA ASP A 156 -14.21 -10.80 14.37
C ASP A 156 -13.76 -9.63 13.53
N PRO A 157 -14.67 -8.98 12.81
CA PRO A 157 -14.33 -7.86 11.94
C PRO A 157 -13.85 -6.65 12.78
N ASP A 158 -12.82 -5.98 12.27
CA ASP A 158 -12.39 -4.72 12.85
C ASP A 158 -13.38 -3.57 12.56
N ARG A 159 -13.06 -2.37 13.09
CA ARG A 159 -13.94 -1.20 12.98
C ARG A 159 -14.12 -0.73 11.52
N LEU A 160 -13.13 -0.88 10.66
CA LEU A 160 -13.26 -0.54 9.24
C LEU A 160 -13.99 -1.63 8.47
N GLU A 161 -13.66 -2.88 8.70
CA GLU A 161 -14.35 -4.03 8.10
C GLU A 161 -15.85 -4.02 8.41
N SER A 162 -16.22 -3.54 9.62
CA SER A 162 -17.61 -3.39 10.07
C SER A 162 -18.34 -2.16 9.54
N ALA A 163 -17.71 -1.30 8.73
CA ALA A 163 -18.27 0.00 8.33
C ALA A 163 -19.43 -0.10 7.30
N GLY A 164 -19.74 -1.30 6.82
CA GLY A 164 -20.87 -1.57 5.93
C GLY A 164 -20.53 -1.52 4.43
N ALA A 165 -21.39 -2.16 3.64
CA ALA A 165 -21.15 -2.40 2.21
C ALA A 165 -21.00 -1.10 1.39
N GLU A 166 -21.76 -0.07 1.72
CA GLU A 166 -21.72 1.23 1.02
C GLU A 166 -20.37 1.95 1.21
N PHE A 167 -19.81 1.87 2.43
CA PHE A 167 -18.49 2.41 2.73
C PHE A 167 -17.40 1.73 1.88
N HIS A 168 -17.40 0.41 1.82
CA HIS A 168 -16.44 -0.36 1.03
C HIS A 168 -16.62 -0.17 -0.47
N ALA A 169 -17.85 0.00 -0.95
CA ALA A 169 -18.11 0.30 -2.35
C ALA A 169 -17.57 1.68 -2.74
N ARG A 170 -17.76 2.72 -1.89
CA ARG A 170 -17.19 4.05 -2.13
C ARG A 170 -15.66 4.02 -2.10
N ALA A 171 -15.05 3.30 -1.15
CA ALA A 171 -13.60 3.17 -1.07
C ALA A 171 -13.02 2.45 -2.31
N ARG A 172 -13.66 1.37 -2.78
CA ARG A 172 -13.26 0.69 -4.03
C ARG A 172 -13.34 1.63 -5.23
N GLN A 173 -14.46 2.36 -5.39
CA GLN A 173 -14.62 3.29 -6.51
C GLN A 173 -13.55 4.38 -6.47
N ALA A 174 -13.23 4.91 -5.28
CA ALA A 174 -12.18 5.91 -5.13
C ALA A 174 -10.79 5.38 -5.56
N PHE A 175 -10.45 4.13 -5.26
CA PHE A 175 -9.21 3.52 -5.76
C PHE A 175 -9.21 3.44 -7.30
N LEU A 176 -10.32 3.02 -7.91
CA LEU A 176 -10.45 2.92 -9.36
C LEU A 176 -10.35 4.29 -10.04
N ASP A 177 -11.01 5.31 -9.49
CA ASP A 177 -10.95 6.68 -10.02
C ASP A 177 -9.53 7.25 -9.95
N ARG A 178 -8.81 7.00 -8.84
CA ARG A 178 -7.41 7.39 -8.69
C ARG A 178 -6.52 6.67 -9.71
N ALA A 179 -6.70 5.38 -9.88
CA ALA A 179 -5.93 4.60 -10.86
C ALA A 179 -6.22 5.05 -12.30
N ALA A 180 -7.42 5.54 -12.60
CA ALA A 180 -7.82 6.06 -13.91
C ALA A 180 -7.31 7.49 -14.19
N SER A 181 -6.64 8.16 -13.24
CA SER A 181 -6.13 9.54 -13.38
C SER A 181 -5.05 9.72 -14.44
N GLY A 182 -4.50 8.63 -14.97
CA GLY A 182 -3.41 8.65 -15.95
C GLY A 182 -2.01 8.69 -15.33
N ASP A 183 -1.89 8.66 -14.01
CA ASP A 183 -0.60 8.54 -13.34
C ASP A 183 0.03 7.15 -13.63
N PRO A 184 1.22 7.09 -14.25
CA PRO A 184 1.84 5.84 -14.68
C PRO A 184 2.29 4.94 -13.51
N ARG A 185 2.27 5.43 -12.26
CA ARG A 185 2.62 4.60 -11.09
C ARG A 185 1.60 3.49 -10.81
N TRP A 186 0.38 3.56 -11.35
CA TRP A 186 -0.66 2.58 -11.08
C TRP A 186 -0.53 1.31 -11.93
N LEU A 187 -0.72 0.17 -11.29
CA LEU A 187 -0.99 -1.13 -11.89
C LEU A 187 -2.27 -1.69 -11.26
N VAL A 188 -3.34 -1.75 -12.04
CA VAL A 188 -4.59 -2.39 -11.61
C VAL A 188 -4.57 -3.85 -12.05
N VAL A 189 -4.77 -4.77 -11.10
CA VAL A 189 -4.89 -6.20 -11.34
C VAL A 189 -6.23 -6.72 -10.84
N ASN A 190 -6.82 -7.67 -11.54
CA ASN A 190 -8.06 -8.30 -11.12
C ASN A 190 -7.79 -9.28 -9.96
N GLY A 191 -8.27 -8.95 -8.76
CA GLY A 191 -8.10 -9.78 -7.55
C GLY A 191 -8.87 -11.10 -7.55
N ALA A 192 -9.66 -11.37 -8.61
CA ALA A 192 -10.32 -12.65 -8.83
C ALA A 192 -9.48 -13.62 -9.67
N ASP A 193 -8.40 -13.16 -10.30
CA ASP A 193 -7.51 -14.01 -11.09
C ASP A 193 -6.68 -14.93 -10.17
N ASP A 194 -6.08 -15.96 -10.76
CA ASP A 194 -5.17 -16.85 -10.03
C ASP A 194 -3.96 -16.09 -9.46
N VAL A 195 -3.49 -16.53 -8.30
CA VAL A 195 -2.38 -15.90 -7.56
C VAL A 195 -1.15 -15.73 -8.46
N GLU A 196 -0.80 -16.74 -9.24
CA GLU A 196 0.35 -16.75 -10.16
C GLU A 196 0.16 -15.77 -11.32
N ALA A 197 -1.06 -15.66 -11.86
CA ALA A 197 -1.39 -14.74 -12.95
C ALA A 197 -1.26 -13.28 -12.49
N ILE A 198 -1.77 -12.96 -11.30
CA ILE A 198 -1.60 -11.65 -10.66
C ILE A 198 -0.11 -11.36 -10.44
N GLN A 199 0.61 -12.33 -9.84
CA GLN A 199 2.02 -12.17 -9.54
C GLN A 199 2.88 -11.98 -10.79
N ALA A 200 2.53 -12.62 -11.91
CA ALA A 200 3.24 -12.43 -13.18
C ALA A 200 3.15 -10.97 -13.68
N GLN A 201 1.97 -10.36 -13.59
CA GLN A 201 1.77 -8.94 -13.96
C GLN A 201 2.59 -8.01 -13.06
N ILE A 202 2.57 -8.23 -11.74
CA ILE A 202 3.31 -7.43 -10.76
C ILE A 202 4.81 -7.53 -11.02
N ARG A 203 5.34 -8.76 -11.21
CA ARG A 203 6.76 -8.98 -11.53
C ARG A 203 7.19 -8.31 -12.82
N ALA A 204 6.37 -8.42 -13.87
CA ALA A 204 6.67 -7.79 -15.15
C ALA A 204 6.77 -6.26 -15.03
N ARG A 205 5.85 -5.62 -14.28
CA ARG A 205 5.87 -4.18 -14.03
C ARG A 205 7.05 -3.78 -13.15
N THR A 206 7.33 -4.54 -12.08
CA THR A 206 8.47 -4.29 -11.19
C THR A 206 9.80 -4.44 -11.92
N ALA A 207 9.96 -5.48 -12.76
CA ALA A 207 11.18 -5.70 -13.53
C ALA A 207 11.56 -4.49 -14.39
N ARG A 208 10.59 -3.86 -15.05
CA ARG A 208 10.83 -2.63 -15.84
C ARG A 208 11.36 -1.48 -14.99
N LEU A 209 10.89 -1.33 -13.75
CA LEU A 209 11.37 -0.27 -12.84
C LEU A 209 12.78 -0.54 -12.30
N LEU A 210 13.23 -1.80 -12.33
CA LEU A 210 14.56 -2.20 -11.92
C LEU A 210 15.60 -2.04 -13.03
N GLU A 211 15.18 -1.87 -14.28
CA GLU A 211 16.08 -1.60 -15.41
C GLU A 211 16.62 -0.16 -15.34
N PRO A 212 17.88 0.10 -15.70
CA PRO A 212 18.51 1.43 -15.62
C PRO A 212 17.74 2.53 -16.38
N ASP A 213 17.08 2.17 -17.48
CA ASP A 213 16.32 3.08 -18.35
C ASP A 213 14.79 2.94 -18.17
N GLY A 214 14.34 2.13 -17.20
CA GLY A 214 12.95 1.72 -17.04
C GLY A 214 12.05 2.68 -16.25
N ARG A 215 12.56 3.84 -15.80
CA ARG A 215 11.80 4.82 -15.01
C ARG A 215 11.36 5.99 -15.88
N PRO A 216 10.10 6.46 -15.71
CA PRO A 216 9.60 7.63 -16.41
C PRO A 216 10.32 8.91 -16.00
#